data_4cb33ebefb380c5a64e4a36019b370f1
#
_entry.id   4cb33ebefb380c5a64e4a36019b370f1
#
_cell.length_a   1.000
_cell.length_b   1.000
_cell.length_c   1.000
_cell.angle_alpha   90.00
_cell.angle_beta   90.00
_cell.angle_gamma   90.00
#
_symmetry.space_group_name_H-M   'P 1'
#
loop_
_entity.id
_entity.type
_entity.pdbx_description
1 polymer ?
#
loop_
_entity_poly.entity_id
_entity_poly.type
_entity_poly.pdbx_seq_one_letter_code
_entity_poly.pdbx_strand_id
1 'polypeptide(L)'
;RVLSIPGTMRAEGVQTDKDLHPVDGVFVLRDAVAPDKLVPGLATDGPHVAVDAQMRTNLPGCFACGDLAGKPYQYIKAAGQGNIAALSAVEWLAEQK
;
A
#
# COMPACT_ATOMS: atom_id res chain seq x y z
N ARG A 1 -15.81 10.03 -17.29
CA ARG A 1 -14.66 10.71 -16.66
C ARG A 1 -15.14 11.64 -15.56
N VAL A 2 -14.55 11.54 -14.38
CA VAL A 2 -14.82 12.44 -13.26
C VAL A 2 -14.13 13.78 -13.50
N LEU A 3 -14.86 14.89 -13.35
CA LEU A 3 -14.34 16.25 -13.54
C LEU A 3 -14.09 16.95 -12.20
N SER A 4 -15.04 16.84 -11.27
CA SER A 4 -14.95 17.49 -9.97
C SER A 4 -15.87 16.85 -8.93
N ILE A 5 -15.66 17.21 -7.68
CA ILE A 5 -16.53 16.86 -6.56
C ILE A 5 -17.06 18.19 -6.00
N PRO A 6 -18.28 18.63 -6.42
CA PRO A 6 -18.85 19.88 -5.93
C PRO A 6 -19.25 19.79 -4.46
N GLY A 7 -19.31 20.94 -3.81
CA GLY A 7 -19.69 21.13 -2.41
C GLY A 7 -18.84 22.19 -1.74
N THR A 8 -19.32 22.77 -0.67
CA THR A 8 -18.60 23.80 0.10
C THR A 8 -18.06 23.27 1.42
N MET A 9 -18.92 22.76 2.28
CA MET A 9 -18.55 22.20 3.59
C MET A 9 -18.49 20.67 3.59
N ARG A 10 -19.13 20.05 2.61
CA ARG A 10 -19.14 18.60 2.40
C ARG A 10 -19.30 18.31 0.91
N ALA A 11 -18.96 17.10 0.51
CA ALA A 11 -19.23 16.64 -0.85
C ALA A 11 -20.74 16.55 -1.07
N GLU A 12 -21.23 17.11 -2.17
CA GLU A 12 -22.66 17.13 -2.53
C GLU A 12 -22.94 16.30 -3.77
N GLY A 13 -21.92 15.96 -4.54
CA GLY A 13 -22.07 15.18 -5.75
C GLY A 13 -20.74 14.82 -6.39
N VAL A 14 -20.83 14.10 -7.49
CA VAL A 14 -19.71 13.81 -8.40
C VAL A 14 -20.10 14.31 -9.78
N GLN A 15 -19.37 15.29 -10.28
CA GLN A 15 -19.55 15.79 -11.64
C GLN A 15 -18.70 14.97 -12.61
N THR A 16 -19.36 14.36 -13.57
CA THR A 16 -18.69 13.68 -14.68
C THR A 16 -18.85 14.49 -15.97
N ASP A 17 -18.22 14.06 -17.04
CA ASP A 17 -18.37 14.62 -18.38
C ASP A 17 -19.77 14.36 -18.99
N LYS A 18 -20.59 13.54 -18.32
CA LYS A 18 -21.95 13.20 -18.76
C LYS A 18 -23.01 13.79 -17.84
N ASP A 19 -22.88 13.57 -16.54
CA ASP A 19 -23.91 13.89 -15.56
C ASP A 19 -23.33 14.35 -14.23
N LEU A 20 -24.16 15.02 -13.43
CA LEU A 20 -23.93 15.27 -12.01
C LEU A 20 -24.65 14.17 -11.22
N HIS A 21 -23.90 13.44 -10.39
CA HIS A 21 -24.43 12.40 -9.51
C HIS A 21 -24.48 12.92 -8.07
N PRO A 22 -25.67 13.20 -7.50
CA PRO A 22 -25.81 13.58 -6.09
C PRO A 22 -25.37 12.44 -5.18
N VAL A 23 -24.51 12.73 -4.21
CA VAL A 23 -24.00 11.74 -3.23
C VAL A 23 -23.79 12.39 -1.87
N ASP A 24 -23.81 11.60 -0.82
CA ASP A 24 -23.56 12.08 0.55
C ASP A 24 -22.07 12.00 0.94
N GLY A 25 -21.29 11.23 0.21
CA GLY A 25 -19.86 11.10 0.42
C GLY A 25 -19.17 10.46 -0.78
N VAL A 26 -17.87 10.64 -0.89
CA VAL A 26 -17.06 10.14 -1.99
C VAL A 26 -15.80 9.49 -1.44
N PHE A 27 -15.57 8.22 -1.82
CA PHE A 27 -14.28 7.55 -1.62
C PHE A 27 -13.49 7.61 -2.91
N VAL A 28 -12.32 8.25 -2.88
CA VAL A 28 -11.44 8.37 -4.03
C VAL A 28 -10.40 7.25 -3.98
N LEU A 29 -10.54 6.29 -4.89
CA LEU A 29 -9.58 5.20 -5.05
C LEU A 29 -8.63 5.56 -6.21
N ARG A 30 -7.35 5.62 -5.91
CA ARG A 30 -6.31 5.95 -6.87
C ARG A 30 -5.27 4.84 -6.93
N ASP A 31 -4.56 4.79 -8.03
CA ASP A 31 -3.42 3.88 -8.17
C ASP A 31 -2.36 4.22 -7.12
N ALA A 32 -1.83 3.19 -6.49
CA ALA A 32 -0.72 3.33 -5.56
C ALA A 32 0.57 3.66 -6.30
N VAL A 33 1.49 4.34 -5.62
CA VAL A 33 2.85 4.53 -6.13
C VAL A 33 3.56 3.17 -6.14
N ALA A 34 4.22 2.85 -7.24
CA ALA A 34 4.98 1.60 -7.35
C ALA A 34 6.09 1.54 -6.28
N PRO A 35 6.26 0.39 -5.60
CA PRO A 35 7.22 0.27 -4.49
C PRO A 35 8.66 0.63 -4.85
N ASP A 36 9.11 0.25 -6.04
CA ASP A 36 10.45 0.56 -6.55
C ASP A 36 10.69 2.05 -6.83
N LYS A 37 9.62 2.83 -6.97
CA LYS A 37 9.69 4.29 -7.05
C LYS A 37 9.82 4.95 -5.68
N LEU A 38 9.25 4.33 -4.64
CA LEU A 38 9.40 4.81 -3.26
C LEU A 38 10.77 4.47 -2.69
N VAL A 39 11.24 3.25 -2.97
CA VAL A 39 12.54 2.75 -2.52
C VAL A 39 13.31 2.26 -3.73
N PRO A 40 14.22 3.09 -4.30
CA PRO A 40 15.00 2.71 -5.46
C PRO A 40 15.84 1.46 -5.25
N GLY A 41 15.84 0.56 -6.20
CA GLY A 41 16.55 -0.72 -6.15
C GLY A 41 15.78 -1.86 -5.48
N LEU A 42 14.56 -1.60 -5.01
CA LEU A 42 13.71 -2.62 -4.42
C LEU A 42 13.24 -3.63 -5.47
N ALA A 43 13.46 -4.93 -5.23
CA ALA A 43 12.96 -5.98 -6.11
C ALA A 43 11.44 -6.13 -5.96
N THR A 44 10.77 -6.30 -7.08
CA THR A 44 9.30 -6.43 -7.14
C THR A 44 8.89 -7.75 -7.78
N ASP A 45 7.69 -8.20 -7.41
CA ASP A 45 6.97 -9.30 -8.05
C ASP A 45 5.63 -8.73 -8.55
N GLY A 46 5.60 -8.37 -9.84
CA GLY A 46 4.48 -7.62 -10.40
C GLY A 46 4.31 -6.27 -9.67
N PRO A 47 3.11 -5.95 -9.18
CA PRO A 47 2.86 -4.71 -8.46
C PRO A 47 3.29 -4.74 -6.97
N HIS A 48 3.81 -5.86 -6.49
CA HIS A 48 4.14 -6.09 -5.10
C HIS A 48 5.65 -6.11 -4.88
N VAL A 49 6.07 -5.95 -3.63
CA VAL A 49 7.46 -6.13 -3.22
C VAL A 49 7.75 -7.62 -3.12
N ALA A 50 8.84 -8.07 -3.71
CA ALA A 50 9.32 -9.43 -3.54
C ALA A 50 9.93 -9.60 -2.14
N VAL A 51 9.39 -10.53 -1.36
CA VAL A 51 9.87 -10.84 -0.01
C VAL A 51 10.02 -12.36 0.17
N ASP A 52 10.87 -12.75 1.10
CA ASP A 52 10.98 -14.12 1.56
C ASP A 52 9.98 -14.44 2.70
N ALA A 53 10.08 -15.63 3.28
CA ALA A 53 9.20 -16.04 4.37
C ALA A 53 9.38 -15.20 5.65
N GLN A 54 10.49 -14.52 5.82
CA GLN A 54 10.79 -13.61 6.91
C GLN A 54 10.48 -12.15 6.59
N MET A 55 9.77 -11.89 5.51
CA MET A 55 9.42 -10.53 5.04
C MET A 55 10.64 -9.68 4.68
N ARG A 56 11.77 -10.28 4.37
CA ARG A 56 12.99 -9.61 3.94
C ARG A 56 12.89 -9.28 2.46
N THR A 57 13.25 -8.05 2.10
CA THR A 57 13.41 -7.64 0.70
C THR A 57 14.83 -7.96 0.21
N ASN A 58 15.13 -7.62 -1.04
CA ASN A 58 16.48 -7.72 -1.58
C ASN A 58 17.45 -6.69 -0.99
N LEU A 59 16.95 -5.66 -0.30
CA LEU A 59 17.78 -4.62 0.30
C LEU A 59 18.00 -4.93 1.78
N PRO A 60 19.27 -5.05 2.25
CA PRO A 60 19.56 -5.31 3.65
C PRO A 60 18.93 -4.27 4.59
N GLY A 61 18.27 -4.73 5.65
CA GLY A 61 17.59 -3.85 6.61
C GLY A 61 16.27 -3.27 6.15
N CYS A 62 15.79 -3.68 4.98
CA CYS A 62 14.50 -3.28 4.43
C CYS A 62 13.55 -4.46 4.40
N PHE A 63 12.39 -4.30 5.01
CA PHE A 63 11.36 -5.32 5.13
C PHE A 63 10.04 -4.80 4.53
N ALA A 64 9.20 -5.71 4.04
CA ALA A 64 7.89 -5.35 3.53
C ALA A 64 6.86 -6.40 3.94
N CYS A 65 5.66 -5.95 4.24
CA CYS A 65 4.57 -6.82 4.70
C CYS A 65 3.20 -6.23 4.35
N GLY A 66 2.17 -7.02 4.53
CA GLY A 66 0.79 -6.62 4.26
C GLY A 66 0.44 -6.67 2.78
N ASP A 67 -0.45 -5.81 2.35
CA ASP A 67 -0.92 -5.74 0.95
C ASP A 67 0.23 -5.49 -0.03
N LEU A 68 1.24 -4.75 0.42
CA LEU A 68 2.44 -4.44 -0.36
C LEU A 68 3.23 -5.71 -0.76
N ALA A 69 3.18 -6.75 0.07
CA ALA A 69 3.87 -8.01 -0.16
C ALA A 69 3.03 -9.03 -0.96
N GLY A 70 1.83 -8.66 -1.39
CA GLY A 70 1.00 -9.51 -2.24
C GLY A 70 -0.35 -9.90 -1.64
N LYS A 71 -1.11 -10.64 -2.42
CA LYS A 71 -2.42 -11.18 -2.01
C LYS A 71 -2.28 -12.32 -0.98
N PRO A 72 -3.34 -12.60 -0.18
CA PRO A 72 -4.63 -11.90 -0.15
C PRO A 72 -4.55 -10.56 0.60
N TYR A 73 -5.38 -9.60 0.19
CA TYR A 73 -5.46 -8.29 0.84
C TYR A 73 -6.42 -8.38 2.03
N GLN A 74 -5.90 -8.81 3.17
CA GLN A 74 -6.65 -9.11 4.37
C GLN A 74 -5.94 -8.56 5.61
N TYR A 75 -6.70 -8.03 6.56
CA TYR A 75 -6.16 -7.49 7.81
C TYR A 75 -5.37 -8.53 8.61
N ILE A 76 -5.88 -9.75 8.70
CA ILE A 76 -5.22 -10.81 9.47
C ILE A 76 -3.88 -11.20 8.84
N LYS A 77 -3.81 -11.25 7.50
CA LYS A 77 -2.56 -11.50 6.78
C LYS A 77 -1.57 -10.38 7.02
N ALA A 78 -2.03 -9.12 6.91
CA ALA A 78 -1.19 -7.94 7.17
C ALA A 78 -0.65 -7.92 8.60
N ALA A 79 -1.49 -8.23 9.59
CA ALA A 79 -1.09 -8.31 10.99
C ALA A 79 -0.04 -9.42 11.22
N GLY A 80 -0.27 -10.62 10.68
CA GLY A 80 0.67 -11.74 10.79
C GLY A 80 2.02 -11.45 10.13
N GLN A 81 2.01 -10.89 8.94
CA GLN A 81 3.23 -10.51 8.24
C GLN A 81 3.96 -9.35 8.94
N GLY A 82 3.23 -8.40 9.51
CA GLY A 82 3.80 -7.31 10.31
C GLY A 82 4.56 -7.84 11.53
N ASN A 83 4.02 -8.83 12.21
CA ASN A 83 4.70 -9.51 13.30
C ASN A 83 6.01 -10.16 12.84
N ILE A 84 5.98 -10.90 11.74
CA ILE A 84 7.18 -11.55 11.18
C ILE A 84 8.22 -10.48 10.79
N ALA A 85 7.82 -9.42 10.10
CA ALA A 85 8.72 -8.36 9.68
C ALA A 85 9.40 -7.68 10.87
N ALA A 86 8.65 -7.41 11.94
CA ALA A 86 9.18 -6.81 13.16
C ALA A 86 10.22 -7.69 13.84
N LEU A 87 9.95 -8.99 13.98
CA LEU A 87 10.90 -9.95 14.57
C LEU A 87 12.16 -10.09 13.70
N SER A 88 11.98 -10.15 12.38
CA SER A 88 13.11 -10.20 11.44
C SER A 88 13.98 -8.93 11.50
N ALA A 89 13.36 -7.77 11.70
CA ALA A 89 14.10 -6.52 11.88
C ALA A 89 14.93 -6.51 13.17
N VAL A 90 14.38 -7.05 14.27
CA VAL A 90 15.11 -7.20 15.54
C VAL A 90 16.32 -8.11 15.38
N GLU A 91 16.14 -9.26 14.72
CA GLU A 91 17.25 -10.19 14.44
C GLU A 91 18.33 -9.51 13.59
N TRP A 92 17.94 -8.85 12.52
CA TRP A 92 18.87 -8.14 11.65
C TRP A 92 19.67 -7.06 12.41
N LEU A 93 19.02 -6.28 13.27
CA LEU A 93 19.68 -5.28 14.09
C LEU A 93 20.68 -5.90 15.07
N ALA A 94 20.35 -7.04 15.66
CA ALA A 94 21.24 -7.76 16.57
C ALA A 94 22.51 -8.25 15.85
N GLU A 95 22.39 -8.66 14.59
CA GLU A 95 23.52 -9.10 13.77
C GLU A 95 24.48 -7.96 13.38
N GLN A 96 24.04 -6.69 13.45
CA GLN A 96 24.86 -5.52 13.12
C GLN A 96 25.77 -5.05 14.28
N LYS A 97 25.66 -5.63 15.44
CA LYS A 97 26.43 -5.24 16.63
C LYS A 97 27.82 -5.88 16.67
#